data_f7aaaaa1b8bb1beed049f98661303ce1
#
_entry.id   f7aaaaa1b8bb1beed049f98661303ce1
#
_cell.length_a   1.000
_cell.length_b   1.000
_cell.length_c   1.000
_cell.angle_alpha   90.00
_cell.angle_beta   90.00
_cell.angle_gamma   90.00
#
_symmetry.space_group_name_H-M   'P 1'
#
loop_
_entity.id
_entity.type
_entity.pdbx_description
1 polymer ?
#
loop_
_entity_poly.entity_id
_entity_poly.type
_entity_poly.pdbx_seq_one_letter_code
_entity_poly.pdbx_strand_id
1 'polypeptide(L)' 'MITIFNRKELIMTYDMNIQSEIRNILASNNVDYFINVQNVYSVTSDLRSYEYKIYVRKKDYDKACYLIKDVFR' A
#
# COMPACT_ATOMS: atom_id res chain seq x y z
N MET A 1 -5.95 -12.82 9.09
CA MET A 1 -5.19 -13.13 7.88
C MET A 1 -5.88 -12.54 6.66
N ILE A 2 -5.14 -11.89 5.79
CA ILE A 2 -5.69 -11.27 4.59
C ILE A 2 -5.75 -12.29 3.46
N THR A 3 -6.93 -12.42 2.85
CA THR A 3 -7.12 -13.32 1.72
C THR A 3 -7.58 -12.51 0.50
N ILE A 4 -7.61 -13.16 -0.67
CA ILE A 4 -8.10 -12.53 -1.89
C ILE A 4 -9.54 -12.03 -1.72
N PHE A 5 -10.32 -12.74 -0.91
CA PHE A 5 -11.75 -12.46 -0.77
C PHE A 5 -12.07 -11.36 0.22
N ASN A 6 -11.19 -11.11 1.19
CA ASN A 6 -11.47 -10.11 2.24
C ASN A 6 -10.58 -8.88 2.18
N ARG A 7 -9.81 -8.73 1.13
CA ARG A 7 -8.89 -7.61 0.99
C ARG A 7 -9.46 -6.53 0.08
N LYS A 8 -9.04 -5.29 0.35
CA LYS A 8 -9.39 -4.14 -0.48
C LYS A 8 -8.13 -3.32 -0.69
N GLU A 9 -7.91 -2.86 -1.91
CA GLU A 9 -6.76 -2.02 -2.21
C GLU A 9 -6.88 -0.70 -1.47
N LEU A 10 -5.90 -0.41 -0.63
CA LEU A 10 -5.87 0.83 0.14
C LEU A 10 -5.25 1.95 -0.67
N ILE A 11 -4.08 1.68 -1.27
CA ILE A 11 -3.35 2.70 -2.01
C ILE A 11 -2.36 2.04 -2.95
N MET A 12 -2.05 2.74 -4.02
CA MET A 12 -0.98 2.36 -4.93
C MET A 12 0.00 3.53 -5.04
N THR A 13 1.28 3.25 -4.95
CA THR A 13 2.30 4.28 -5.05
C THR A 13 3.54 3.74 -5.75
N TYR A 14 4.29 4.64 -6.35
CA TYR A 14 5.59 4.32 -6.94
C TYR A 14 6.74 4.75 -6.03
N ASP A 15 6.45 5.41 -4.92
CA ASP A 15 7.45 5.95 -4.01
C ASP A 15 7.72 4.97 -2.88
N MET A 16 8.97 4.51 -2.78
CA MET A 16 9.37 3.57 -1.75
C MET A 16 9.22 4.17 -0.35
N ASN A 17 9.50 5.45 -0.18
CA ASN A 17 9.40 6.10 1.13
C ASN A 17 7.97 6.17 1.62
N ILE A 18 7.05 6.50 0.72
CA ILE A 18 5.63 6.58 1.07
C ILE A 18 5.09 5.21 1.45
N GLN A 19 5.41 4.17 0.68
CA GLN A 19 4.94 2.83 1.00
C GLN A 19 5.51 2.35 2.33
N SER A 20 6.76 2.69 2.62
CA SER A 20 7.39 2.30 3.90
C SER A 20 6.69 2.99 5.08
N GLU A 21 6.37 4.28 4.95
CA GLU A 21 5.65 5.01 5.99
C GLU A 21 4.27 4.41 6.24
N ILE A 22 3.55 4.09 5.18
CA ILE A 22 2.22 3.50 5.31
C ILE A 22 2.30 2.15 6.00
N ARG A 23 3.27 1.32 5.64
CA ARG A 23 3.48 0.03 6.29
C ARG A 23 3.74 0.19 7.79
N ASN A 24 4.59 1.15 8.14
CA ASN A 24 4.91 1.41 9.54
C ASN A 24 3.68 1.87 10.32
N ILE A 25 2.88 2.73 9.73
CA ILE A 25 1.66 3.22 10.36
C ILE A 25 0.68 2.08 10.60
N LEU A 26 0.48 1.24 9.59
CA LEU A 26 -0.45 0.11 9.71
C LEU A 26 0.03 -0.90 10.75
N ALA A 27 1.33 -1.21 10.72
CA ALA A 27 1.91 -2.16 11.69
C ALA A 27 1.81 -1.62 13.11
N SER A 28 2.06 -0.33 13.30
CA SER A 28 1.99 0.29 14.62
C SER A 28 0.58 0.29 15.21
N ASN A 29 -0.42 0.19 14.37
CA ASN A 29 -1.82 0.20 14.79
C ASN A 29 -2.46 -1.19 14.71
N ASN A 30 -1.66 -2.23 14.56
CA ASN A 30 -2.12 -3.63 14.51
C ASN A 30 -3.10 -3.88 13.36
N VAL A 31 -2.93 -3.17 12.23
CA VAL A 31 -3.72 -3.40 11.05
C VAL A 31 -2.97 -4.34 10.13
N ASP A 32 -3.58 -5.47 9.79
CA ASP A 32 -2.97 -6.40 8.84
C ASP A 32 -2.97 -5.79 7.45
N TYR A 33 -1.89 -6.00 6.71
CA TYR A 33 -1.77 -5.51 5.36
C TYR A 33 -1.06 -6.53 4.48
N PHE A 34 -1.28 -6.40 3.18
CA PHE A 34 -0.59 -7.20 2.17
C PHE A 34 -0.02 -6.25 1.12
N ILE A 35 1.21 -6.47 0.71
CA ILE A 35 1.85 -5.64 -0.30
C ILE A 35 2.14 -6.47 -1.54
N ASN A 36 1.68 -5.94 -2.67
CA ASN A 36 2.00 -6.50 -3.98
C ASN A 36 2.98 -5.53 -4.65
N VAL A 37 4.18 -6.02 -4.94
CA VAL A 37 5.22 -5.23 -5.61
C VAL A 37 5.32 -5.72 -7.04
N GLN A 38 5.15 -4.81 -7.98
CA GLN A 38 5.19 -5.13 -9.39
C GLN A 38 6.25 -4.28 -10.08
N ASN A 39 7.06 -4.92 -10.91
CA ASN A 39 8.07 -4.21 -11.67
C ASN A 39 7.42 -3.64 -12.94
N VAL A 40 7.47 -2.31 -13.08
CA VAL A 40 6.91 -1.63 -14.23
C VAL A 40 8.06 -1.15 -15.10
N TYR A 41 8.10 -1.66 -16.33
CA TYR A 41 9.13 -1.30 -17.29
C TYR A 41 8.52 -0.37 -18.35
N SER A 42 9.13 0.81 -18.50
CA SER A 42 8.71 1.77 -19.52
C SER A 42 9.60 1.65 -20.74
N VAL A 43 9.00 1.42 -21.89
CA VAL A 43 9.73 1.28 -23.16
C VAL A 43 10.33 2.61 -23.61
N THR A 44 9.75 3.72 -23.16
CA THR A 44 10.18 5.06 -23.59
C THR A 44 11.26 5.67 -22.72
N SER A 45 11.47 5.11 -21.54
CA SER A 45 12.56 5.54 -20.67
C SER A 45 13.18 4.28 -20.09
N ASP A 46 14.48 4.15 -20.10
CA ASP A 46 15.16 2.99 -19.57
C ASP A 46 15.08 2.90 -18.04
N LEU A 47 14.13 3.60 -17.44
CA LEU A 47 13.93 3.63 -16.00
C LEU A 47 13.01 2.50 -15.55
N ARG A 48 13.51 1.71 -14.63
CA ARG A 48 12.70 0.69 -13.95
C ARG A 48 12.08 1.32 -12.73
N SER A 49 10.78 1.19 -12.62
CA SER A 49 10.07 1.63 -11.41
C SER A 49 9.29 0.48 -10.83
N TYR A 50 9.06 0.55 -9.53
CA TYR A 50 8.28 -0.45 -8.82
C TYR A 50 6.94 0.16 -8.44
N GLU A 51 5.88 -0.60 -8.70
CA GLU A 51 4.54 -0.23 -8.30
C GLU A 51 4.21 -1.00 -7.03
N TYR A 52 3.90 -0.26 -5.97
CA TYR A 52 3.55 -0.83 -4.67
C TYR A 52 2.06 -0.70 -4.45
N LYS A 53 1.37 -1.82 -4.34
CA LYS A 53 -0.06 -1.85 -4.02
C LYS A 53 -0.23 -2.40 -2.63
N ILE A 54 -0.85 -1.62 -1.75
CA ILE A 54 -1.06 -2.02 -0.37
C ILE A 54 -2.53 -2.35 -0.18
N TYR A 55 -2.80 -3.54 0.35
CA TYR A 55 -4.15 -4.05 0.60
C TYR A 55 -4.36 -4.22 2.09
N VAL A 56 -5.58 -3.95 2.52
CA VAL A 56 -5.99 -4.21 3.91
C VAL A 56 -7.29 -5.00 3.86
N ARG A 57 -7.69 -5.57 5.01
CA ARG A 57 -8.99 -6.23 5.10
C ARG A 57 -10.10 -5.21 4.90
N LYS A 58 -11.18 -5.64 4.27
CA LYS A 58 -12.30 -4.74 4.01
C LYS A 58 -12.82 -4.07 5.28
N LYS A 59 -12.84 -4.80 6.39
CA LYS A 59 -13.32 -4.27 7.67
C LYS A 59 -12.38 -3.22 8.25
N ASP A 60 -11.12 -3.23 7.86
CA ASP A 60 -10.12 -2.28 8.35
C ASP A 60 -9.89 -1.12 7.40
N TYR A 61 -10.55 -1.11 6.26
CA TYR A 61 -10.29 -0.14 5.20
C TYR A 61 -10.50 1.30 5.66
N ASP A 62 -11.63 1.57 6.31
CA ASP A 62 -11.94 2.93 6.76
C ASP A 62 -10.93 3.40 7.81
N LYS A 63 -10.58 2.51 8.73
CA LYS A 63 -9.57 2.81 9.75
C LYS A 63 -8.22 3.08 9.11
N ALA A 64 -7.84 2.24 8.15
CA ALA A 64 -6.56 2.41 7.46
C ALA A 64 -6.50 3.74 6.70
N CYS A 65 -7.58 4.11 6.01
CA CYS A 65 -7.65 5.39 5.32
C CYS A 65 -7.46 6.55 6.30
N TYR A 66 -8.09 6.47 7.45
CA TYR A 66 -7.95 7.50 8.49
C TYR A 66 -6.51 7.60 8.98
N LEU A 67 -5.86 6.46 9.18
CA LEU A 67 -4.50 6.42 9.73
C LEU A 67 -3.47 7.00 8.76
N ILE A 68 -3.66 6.81 7.47
CA ILE A 68 -2.66 7.23 6.47
C ILE A 68 -2.94 8.60 5.86
N LYS A 69 -4.05 9.23 6.21
CA LYS A 69 -4.42 10.51 5.59
C LYS A 69 -3.36 11.58 5.78
N ASP A 70 -2.62 11.54 6.89
CA ASP A 70 -1.60 12.54 7.19
C ASP A 70 -0.34 12.39 6.34
N VAL A 71 -0.15 11.21 5.75
CA VAL A 71 1.00 10.96 4.87
C VAL A 71 0.89 11.77 3.58
N PHE A 72 -0.33 12.08 3.16
CA PHE A 72 -0.60 12.74 1.89
C PHE A 72 -1.00 14.21 2.02
N ARG A 73 -0.70 14.81 3.13
CA ARG A 73 -0.93 16.24 3.31
C ARG A 73 0.00 17.10 2.48
#